data_cc2a3d89057a9ad408fb0c106427dcef
#
_entry.id   cc2a3d89057a9ad408fb0c106427dcef
#
_cell.length_a   1.000
_cell.length_b   1.000
_cell.length_c   1.000
_cell.angle_alpha   90.00
_cell.angle_beta   90.00
_cell.angle_gamma   90.00
#
_symmetry.space_group_name_H-M   'P 1'
#
loop_
_entity.id
_entity.type
_entity.pdbx_description
1 polymer ?
#
loop_
_entity_poly.entity_id
_entity_poly.type
_entity_poly.pdbx_seq_one_letter_code
_entity_poly.pdbx_strand_id
1 'polypeptide(L)'
;MSTVAGEDGAPVQGHEVPAPGSGLEAVVPAPVLVFGWGNPSRGDDALGPLFVDAVEAMQLPGVECLTDFQLQVEHALDLRGRARVLFVDASADVAAPFTFERLEPARDASFTTHAVSPQAILQVYCEVEGELPPSCWLLAIRGEGWELGAPTSATARENLRAAIAWSQTWLAQG
;
A
#
# COMPACT_ATOMS: atom_id res chain seq x y z
N MET A 1 7.55 -77.65 -41.30
CA MET A 1 8.80 -77.52 -40.52
C MET A 1 9.21 -76.04 -40.65
N SER A 2 9.08 -75.30 -39.66
CA SER A 2 9.93 -74.20 -39.19
C SER A 2 9.17 -73.38 -38.15
N THR A 3 9.67 -73.46 -36.98
CA THR A 3 9.32 -72.73 -35.79
C THR A 3 9.85 -71.32 -35.90
N VAL A 4 9.02 -70.36 -35.64
CA VAL A 4 9.45 -68.96 -35.40
C VAL A 4 9.11 -68.57 -33.97
N ALA A 5 10.15 -68.19 -33.26
CA ALA A 5 10.15 -67.79 -31.86
C ALA A 5 9.42 -66.52 -31.59
N GLY A 6 8.81 -66.43 -30.37
CA GLY A 6 8.14 -65.27 -29.87
C GLY A 6 9.08 -64.14 -29.51
N GLU A 7 8.64 -62.91 -29.67
CA GLU A 7 9.29 -61.71 -29.13
C GLU A 7 8.59 -61.30 -27.88
N ASP A 8 9.40 -61.23 -26.80
CA ASP A 8 9.04 -60.74 -25.48
C ASP A 8 8.75 -59.24 -25.55
N GLY A 9 7.50 -58.85 -25.32
CA GLY A 9 7.11 -57.48 -25.07
C GLY A 9 7.41 -57.06 -23.65
N ALA A 10 8.40 -56.23 -23.47
CA ALA A 10 8.68 -55.58 -22.17
C ALA A 10 7.56 -54.63 -21.77
N PRO A 11 7.20 -54.54 -20.50
CA PRO A 11 6.14 -53.59 -20.04
C PRO A 11 6.64 -52.15 -20.12
N VAL A 12 5.86 -51.32 -20.80
CA VAL A 12 6.06 -49.86 -20.83
C VAL A 12 5.77 -49.31 -19.43
N GLN A 13 6.80 -48.80 -18.78
CA GLN A 13 6.65 -48.10 -17.50
C GLN A 13 5.85 -46.81 -17.76
N GLY A 14 4.64 -46.76 -17.19
CA GLY A 14 3.80 -45.57 -17.16
C GLY A 14 4.54 -44.44 -16.44
N HIS A 15 4.79 -43.34 -17.18
CA HIS A 15 5.19 -42.08 -16.58
C HIS A 15 3.98 -41.54 -15.79
N GLU A 16 4.11 -41.67 -14.47
CA GLU A 16 3.20 -41.00 -13.53
C GLU A 16 3.44 -39.50 -13.65
N VAL A 17 2.49 -38.80 -14.25
CA VAL A 17 2.47 -37.32 -14.27
C VAL A 17 2.19 -36.89 -12.85
N PRO A 18 3.11 -36.13 -12.18
CA PRO A 18 2.81 -35.62 -10.84
C PRO A 18 1.62 -34.72 -10.92
N ALA A 19 0.63 -34.97 -10.06
CA ALA A 19 -0.52 -34.10 -9.89
C ALA A 19 -0.07 -32.66 -9.60
N PRO A 20 -0.75 -31.63 -10.13
CA PRO A 20 -0.48 -30.24 -9.79
C PRO A 20 -0.92 -30.01 -8.34
N GLY A 21 -0.01 -30.32 -7.44
CA GLY A 21 -0.17 -30.06 -6.01
C GLY A 21 0.72 -28.89 -5.64
N SER A 22 0.17 -27.72 -5.66
CA SER A 22 0.52 -26.67 -4.71
C SER A 22 -0.61 -25.66 -4.74
N GLY A 23 -1.51 -25.75 -3.78
CA GLY A 23 -2.40 -24.65 -3.48
C GLY A 23 -1.53 -23.39 -3.32
N LEU A 24 -1.82 -22.37 -4.11
CA LEU A 24 -1.38 -21.01 -3.81
C LEU A 24 -1.93 -20.75 -2.41
N GLU A 25 -1.06 -20.84 -1.39
CA GLU A 25 -1.42 -20.31 -0.07
C GLU A 25 -1.79 -18.86 -0.31
N ALA A 26 -3.02 -18.52 -0.01
CA ALA A 26 -3.47 -17.13 -0.10
C ALA A 26 -2.56 -16.30 0.79
N VAL A 27 -1.77 -15.43 0.19
CA VAL A 27 -0.89 -14.52 0.94
C VAL A 27 -1.81 -13.63 1.76
N VAL A 28 -1.82 -13.85 3.08
CA VAL A 28 -2.59 -13.00 4.00
C VAL A 28 -1.88 -11.67 4.08
N PRO A 29 -2.52 -10.56 3.71
CA PRO A 29 -1.88 -9.25 3.76
C PRO A 29 -1.54 -8.87 5.20
N ALA A 30 -0.50 -8.05 5.38
CA ALA A 30 -0.15 -7.52 6.69
C ALA A 30 -1.34 -6.73 7.28
N PRO A 31 -1.62 -6.84 8.60
CA PRO A 31 -2.77 -6.19 9.20
C PRO A 31 -2.73 -4.66 9.16
N VAL A 32 -1.55 -4.07 9.05
CA VAL A 32 -1.35 -2.62 8.96
C VAL A 32 -0.77 -2.27 7.60
N LEU A 33 -1.43 -1.36 6.90
CA LEU A 33 -0.91 -0.75 5.67
C LEU A 33 -0.52 0.70 5.95
N VAL A 34 0.68 1.10 5.54
CA VAL A 34 1.12 2.49 5.47
C VAL A 34 1.27 2.85 4.00
N PHE A 35 0.47 3.80 3.53
CA PHE A 35 0.43 4.20 2.14
C PHE A 35 0.70 5.70 1.99
N GLY A 36 1.86 6.06 1.44
CA GLY A 36 2.23 7.44 1.16
C GLY A 36 2.29 7.71 -0.34
N TRP A 37 1.87 8.90 -0.74
CA TRP A 37 1.97 9.31 -2.13
C TRP A 37 2.58 10.70 -2.27
N GLY A 38 2.99 11.02 -3.50
CA GLY A 38 3.58 12.28 -3.88
C GLY A 38 4.74 12.12 -4.86
N ASN A 39 5.20 13.21 -5.41
CA ASN A 39 6.29 13.22 -6.38
C ASN A 39 7.63 13.51 -5.69
N PRO A 40 8.54 12.51 -5.58
CA PRO A 40 9.84 12.68 -4.93
C PRO A 40 10.74 13.76 -5.56
N SER A 41 10.44 14.18 -6.79
CA SER A 41 11.20 15.21 -7.51
C SER A 41 10.60 16.60 -7.36
N ARG A 42 9.59 16.79 -6.51
CA ARG A 42 8.85 18.04 -6.39
C ARG A 42 8.86 18.62 -4.97
N GLY A 43 10.04 18.93 -4.46
CA GLY A 43 10.17 19.57 -3.15
C GLY A 43 9.51 18.77 -2.03
N ASP A 44 8.59 19.41 -1.31
CA ASP A 44 7.92 18.83 -0.16
C ASP A 44 6.79 17.84 -0.51
N ASP A 45 6.43 17.70 -1.78
CA ASP A 45 5.55 16.66 -2.29
C ASP A 45 6.13 15.24 -2.05
N ALA A 46 7.43 15.17 -1.77
CA ALA A 46 8.14 13.96 -1.40
C ALA A 46 7.82 13.43 0.02
N LEU A 47 7.13 14.19 0.87
CA LEU A 47 6.97 13.85 2.29
C LEU A 47 6.25 12.52 2.53
N GLY A 48 5.21 12.19 1.73
CA GLY A 48 4.53 10.91 1.78
C GLY A 48 5.47 9.73 1.53
N PRO A 49 6.12 9.65 0.35
CA PRO A 49 7.13 8.62 0.06
C PRO A 49 8.28 8.55 1.08
N LEU A 50 8.84 9.69 1.49
CA LEU A 50 9.93 9.72 2.48
C LEU A 50 9.50 9.21 3.86
N PHE A 51 8.26 9.43 4.25
CA PHE A 51 7.70 8.85 5.48
C PHE A 51 7.62 7.33 5.37
N VAL A 52 7.11 6.83 4.26
CA VAL A 52 6.98 5.38 4.00
C VAL A 52 8.37 4.72 4.00
N ASP A 53 9.36 5.29 3.31
CA ASP A 53 10.73 4.78 3.30
C ASP A 53 11.29 4.65 4.73
N ALA A 54 11.03 5.66 5.59
CA ALA A 54 11.47 5.63 6.98
C ALA A 54 10.76 4.53 7.80
N VAL A 55 9.47 4.29 7.57
CA VAL A 55 8.73 3.21 8.24
C VAL A 55 9.18 1.84 7.75
N GLU A 56 9.39 1.68 6.45
CA GLU A 56 9.88 0.44 5.86
C GLU A 56 11.26 0.05 6.41
N ALA A 57 12.14 1.04 6.59
CA ALA A 57 13.46 0.83 7.20
C ALA A 57 13.41 0.33 8.65
N MET A 58 12.30 0.53 9.36
CA MET A 58 12.09 -0.01 10.71
C MET A 58 11.79 -1.51 10.72
N GLN A 59 11.41 -2.10 9.60
CA GLN A 59 11.08 -3.52 9.43
C GLN A 59 10.10 -4.05 10.49
N LEU A 60 9.03 -3.31 10.74
CA LEU A 60 8.03 -3.62 11.76
C LEU A 60 7.20 -4.85 11.35
N PRO A 61 7.09 -5.88 12.21
CA PRO A 61 6.26 -7.03 11.92
C PRO A 61 4.79 -6.63 11.72
N GLY A 62 4.13 -7.18 10.69
CA GLY A 62 2.72 -6.92 10.42
C GLY A 62 2.41 -5.53 9.83
N VAL A 63 3.44 -4.80 9.41
CA VAL A 63 3.31 -3.53 8.68
C VAL A 63 3.78 -3.72 7.25
N GLU A 64 2.94 -3.37 6.30
CA GLU A 64 3.27 -3.29 4.87
C GLU A 64 3.28 -1.84 4.43
N CYS A 65 4.22 -1.50 3.58
CA CYS A 65 4.45 -0.15 3.08
C CYS A 65 4.20 -0.09 1.58
N LEU A 66 3.44 0.90 1.11
CA LEU A 66 3.20 1.18 -0.30
C LEU A 66 3.41 2.66 -0.60
N THR A 67 3.92 2.94 -1.81
CA THR A 67 4.04 4.30 -2.33
C THR A 67 3.55 4.39 -3.77
N ASP A 68 3.01 5.56 -4.13
CA ASP A 68 2.71 5.92 -5.51
C ASP A 68 2.91 7.43 -5.71
N PHE A 69 2.91 7.91 -6.97
CA PHE A 69 2.95 9.34 -7.28
C PHE A 69 1.65 10.06 -6.89
N GLN A 70 0.52 9.38 -6.95
CA GLN A 70 -0.80 9.90 -6.57
C GLN A 70 -1.75 8.75 -6.26
N LEU A 71 -2.79 9.04 -5.47
CA LEU A 71 -3.85 8.08 -5.23
C LEU A 71 -4.66 7.80 -6.51
N GLN A 72 -5.00 6.52 -6.69
CA GLN A 72 -5.83 6.03 -7.80
C GLN A 72 -6.94 5.12 -7.23
N VAL A 73 -8.05 5.00 -7.96
CA VAL A 73 -9.21 4.22 -7.52
C VAL A 73 -8.87 2.74 -7.26
N GLU A 74 -7.88 2.20 -7.97
CA GLU A 74 -7.39 0.83 -7.83
C GLU A 74 -6.81 0.55 -6.44
N HIS A 75 -6.31 1.57 -5.73
CA HIS A 75 -5.78 1.43 -4.38
C HIS A 75 -6.85 1.06 -3.35
N ALA A 76 -8.14 1.13 -3.71
CA ALA A 76 -9.19 0.54 -2.89
C ALA A 76 -8.98 -0.97 -2.64
N LEU A 77 -8.35 -1.68 -3.59
CA LEU A 77 -8.07 -3.12 -3.47
C LEU A 77 -6.96 -3.43 -2.45
N ASP A 78 -6.04 -2.49 -2.22
CA ASP A 78 -4.94 -2.63 -1.25
C ASP A 78 -5.44 -2.62 0.20
N LEU A 79 -6.69 -2.17 0.42
CA LEU A 79 -7.33 -2.14 1.74
C LEU A 79 -7.86 -3.50 2.18
N ARG A 80 -7.98 -4.47 1.26
CA ARG A 80 -8.53 -5.81 1.52
C ARG A 80 -7.73 -6.53 2.60
N GLY A 81 -8.42 -7.10 3.57
CA GLY A 81 -7.80 -7.89 4.63
C GLY A 81 -6.93 -7.11 5.61
N ARG A 82 -6.93 -5.78 5.54
CA ARG A 82 -6.24 -4.93 6.52
C ARG A 82 -7.11 -4.73 7.76
N ALA A 83 -6.46 -4.61 8.92
CA ALA A 83 -7.11 -4.17 10.15
C ALA A 83 -7.17 -2.64 10.23
N ARG A 84 -6.10 -1.98 9.77
CA ARG A 84 -5.98 -0.52 9.74
C ARG A 84 -5.05 -0.02 8.66
N VAL A 85 -5.30 1.20 8.21
CA VAL A 85 -4.54 1.85 7.14
C VAL A 85 -4.16 3.27 7.55
N LEU A 86 -2.91 3.63 7.33
CA LEU A 86 -2.40 4.99 7.47
C LEU A 86 -2.07 5.53 6.09
N PHE A 87 -2.88 6.47 5.62
CA PHE A 87 -2.58 7.29 4.46
C PHE A 87 -1.67 8.45 4.86
N VAL A 88 -0.65 8.74 4.05
CA VAL A 88 0.34 9.79 4.33
C VAL A 88 0.51 10.68 3.13
N ASP A 89 0.31 11.98 3.33
CA ASP A 89 0.41 13.00 2.28
C ASP A 89 1.12 14.26 2.78
N ALA A 90 1.62 15.03 1.83
CA ALA A 90 2.12 16.38 2.07
C ALA A 90 0.99 17.39 1.91
N SER A 91 0.92 18.40 2.78
CA SER A 91 -0.11 19.43 2.68
C SER A 91 0.41 20.81 3.01
N ALA A 92 -0.02 21.81 2.22
CA ALA A 92 0.26 23.23 2.48
C ALA A 92 -0.73 23.86 3.48
N ASP A 93 -1.85 23.21 3.73
CA ASP A 93 -3.00 23.84 4.43
C ASP A 93 -3.20 23.31 5.85
N VAL A 94 -2.35 22.40 6.32
CA VAL A 94 -2.44 21.82 7.67
C VAL A 94 -1.54 22.55 8.66
N ALA A 95 -1.87 22.48 9.95
CA ALA A 95 -1.00 22.99 11.01
C ALA A 95 0.30 22.17 11.10
N ALA A 96 1.42 22.84 11.29
CA ALA A 96 2.71 22.18 11.54
C ALA A 96 2.76 21.54 12.95
N PRO A 97 3.49 20.44 13.11
CA PRO A 97 4.27 19.73 12.09
C PRO A 97 3.44 18.84 11.17
N PHE A 98 2.29 18.37 11.61
CA PHE A 98 1.36 17.53 10.87
C PHE A 98 -0.02 17.53 11.53
N THR A 99 -1.03 17.04 10.82
CA THR A 99 -2.33 16.67 11.37
C THR A 99 -2.57 15.17 11.21
N PHE A 100 -3.37 14.62 12.11
CA PHE A 100 -3.77 13.24 12.09
C PHE A 100 -5.27 13.15 12.32
N GLU A 101 -5.99 12.55 11.39
CA GLU A 101 -7.45 12.46 11.45
C GLU A 101 -7.95 11.10 10.99
N ARG A 102 -9.08 10.67 11.54
CA ARG A 102 -9.78 9.48 11.09
C ARG A 102 -10.54 9.80 9.80
N LEU A 103 -10.48 8.87 8.85
CA LEU A 103 -11.18 8.97 7.59
C LEU A 103 -12.47 8.18 7.60
N GLU A 104 -13.50 8.74 6.95
CA GLU A 104 -14.75 8.06 6.66
C GLU A 104 -14.99 8.07 5.13
N PRO A 105 -15.69 7.05 4.58
CA PRO A 105 -16.01 7.03 3.15
C PRO A 105 -16.81 8.27 2.75
N ALA A 106 -16.40 8.93 1.68
CA ALA A 106 -17.14 10.04 1.10
C ALA A 106 -16.89 10.12 -0.41
N ARG A 107 -17.91 10.56 -1.15
CA ARG A 107 -17.76 10.83 -2.59
C ARG A 107 -17.09 12.18 -2.77
N ASP A 108 -16.11 12.24 -3.66
CA ASP A 108 -15.54 13.53 -4.05
C ASP A 108 -16.61 14.39 -4.71
N ALA A 109 -16.84 15.56 -4.13
CA ALA A 109 -17.82 16.52 -4.64
C ALA A 109 -17.35 17.25 -5.93
N SER A 110 -16.05 17.17 -6.24
CA SER A 110 -15.46 17.79 -7.42
C SER A 110 -14.96 16.69 -8.39
N PHE A 111 -15.57 16.61 -9.54
CA PHE A 111 -15.05 15.84 -10.69
C PHE A 111 -13.84 16.56 -11.33
N THR A 112 -12.92 17.06 -10.54
CA THR A 112 -11.64 17.55 -11.06
C THR A 112 -10.72 16.37 -11.30
N THR A 113 -10.32 16.19 -12.53
CA THR A 113 -9.67 15.05 -13.15
C THR A 113 -8.25 14.70 -12.63
N HIS A 114 -7.81 15.18 -11.46
CA HIS A 114 -6.38 15.13 -11.14
C HIS A 114 -5.97 14.60 -9.77
N ALA A 115 -6.87 14.34 -8.85
CA ALA A 115 -6.52 13.69 -7.58
C ALA A 115 -7.76 13.03 -6.95
N VAL A 116 -7.65 11.74 -6.69
CA VAL A 116 -8.64 11.00 -5.91
C VAL A 116 -8.32 11.22 -4.43
N SER A 117 -9.31 11.60 -3.62
CA SER A 117 -9.11 11.72 -2.17
C SER A 117 -9.06 10.36 -1.48
N PRO A 118 -8.41 10.24 -0.33
CA PRO A 118 -8.46 9.01 0.47
C PRO A 118 -9.91 8.62 0.81
N GLN A 119 -10.78 9.58 1.12
CA GLN A 119 -12.20 9.35 1.40
C GLN A 119 -12.93 8.73 0.21
N ALA A 120 -12.60 9.15 -1.02
CA ALA A 120 -13.16 8.56 -2.24
C ALA A 120 -12.66 7.12 -2.44
N ILE A 121 -11.41 6.81 -2.12
CA ILE A 121 -10.88 5.44 -2.11
C ILE A 121 -11.69 4.56 -1.17
N LEU A 122 -12.00 5.04 0.05
CA LEU A 122 -12.84 4.30 1.00
C LEU A 122 -14.26 4.10 0.46
N GLN A 123 -14.82 5.09 -0.25
CA GLN A 123 -16.13 4.97 -0.88
C GLN A 123 -16.13 3.92 -1.99
N VAL A 124 -15.10 3.91 -2.84
CA VAL A 124 -14.92 2.87 -3.87
C VAL A 124 -14.81 1.48 -3.26
N TYR A 125 -14.06 1.35 -2.15
CA TYR A 125 -13.98 0.09 -1.40
C TYR A 125 -15.39 -0.40 -1.00
N CYS A 126 -16.21 0.46 -0.37
CA CYS A 126 -17.58 0.10 0.00
C CYS A 126 -18.42 -0.36 -1.19
N GLU A 127 -18.27 0.29 -2.34
CA GLU A 127 -19.04 -0.02 -3.55
C GLU A 127 -18.59 -1.35 -4.19
N VAL A 128 -17.31 -1.67 -4.14
CA VAL A 128 -16.73 -2.88 -4.76
C VAL A 128 -16.88 -4.09 -3.86
N GLU A 129 -16.56 -3.95 -2.56
CA GLU A 129 -16.57 -5.07 -1.61
C GLU A 129 -17.94 -5.29 -0.95
N GLY A 130 -18.83 -4.29 -0.95
CA GLY A 130 -20.12 -4.36 -0.31
C GLY A 130 -20.06 -4.34 1.22
N GLU A 131 -18.94 -3.94 1.80
CA GLU A 131 -18.71 -3.84 3.24
C GLU A 131 -17.99 -2.54 3.60
N LEU A 132 -17.88 -2.25 4.90
CA LEU A 132 -17.14 -1.08 5.37
C LEU A 132 -15.62 -1.31 5.24
N PRO A 133 -14.85 -0.26 4.91
CA PRO A 133 -13.41 -0.38 4.85
C PRO A 133 -12.80 -0.60 6.24
N PRO A 134 -11.54 -1.06 6.32
CA PRO A 134 -10.81 -1.08 7.57
C PRO A 134 -10.75 0.32 8.20
N SER A 135 -10.36 0.40 9.46
CA SER A 135 -10.13 1.70 10.09
C SER A 135 -9.00 2.43 9.37
N CYS A 136 -9.28 3.62 8.85
CA CYS A 136 -8.35 4.42 8.06
C CYS A 136 -8.10 5.79 8.67
N TRP A 137 -6.87 6.28 8.55
CA TRP A 137 -6.44 7.60 9.01
C TRP A 137 -5.62 8.30 7.94
N LEU A 138 -5.63 9.63 7.96
CA LEU A 138 -4.74 10.50 7.19
C LEU A 138 -3.76 11.18 8.12
N LEU A 139 -2.48 11.05 7.83
CA LEU A 139 -1.38 11.81 8.38
C LEU A 139 -0.96 12.82 7.31
N ALA A 140 -1.37 14.07 7.46
CA ALA A 140 -0.99 15.14 6.54
C ALA A 140 0.17 15.94 7.13
N ILE A 141 1.34 15.86 6.48
CA ILE A 141 2.58 16.50 6.93
C ILE A 141 2.70 17.88 6.28
N ARG A 142 2.93 18.93 7.08
CA ARG A 142 3.08 20.28 6.58
C ARG A 142 4.30 20.44 5.69
N GLY A 143 4.05 20.83 4.43
CA GLY A 143 5.04 21.24 3.43
C GLY A 143 4.89 22.73 3.06
N GLU A 144 5.94 23.29 2.47
CA GLU A 144 6.02 24.72 2.10
C GLU A 144 6.49 24.94 0.66
N GLY A 145 7.27 24.01 0.09
CA GLY A 145 7.90 24.13 -1.22
C GLY A 145 7.49 23.06 -2.21
N TRP A 146 6.97 23.46 -3.38
CA TRP A 146 6.35 22.57 -4.37
C TRP A 146 6.98 22.68 -5.77
N GLU A 147 8.19 23.21 -5.86
CA GLU A 147 8.87 23.40 -7.13
C GLU A 147 9.48 22.10 -7.64
N LEU A 148 9.28 21.81 -8.92
CA LEU A 148 9.90 20.64 -9.57
C LEU A 148 11.43 20.79 -9.60
N GLY A 149 12.13 19.74 -9.18
CA GLY A 149 13.58 19.73 -9.07
C GLY A 149 14.14 20.37 -7.79
N ALA A 150 13.30 20.99 -6.97
CA ALA A 150 13.70 21.49 -5.66
C ALA A 150 13.89 20.33 -4.65
N PRO A 151 14.83 20.41 -3.72
CA PRO A 151 14.91 19.48 -2.60
C PRO A 151 13.81 19.77 -1.59
N THR A 152 13.48 18.77 -0.76
CA THR A 152 12.59 18.96 0.40
C THR A 152 13.13 20.05 1.31
N SER A 153 12.27 20.98 1.72
CA SER A 153 12.63 22.14 2.55
C SER A 153 13.14 21.73 3.95
N ALA A 154 13.88 22.60 4.61
CA ALA A 154 14.39 22.31 5.96
C ALA A 154 13.26 22.14 6.96
N THR A 155 12.24 23.02 6.89
CA THR A 155 11.04 22.96 7.75
C THR A 155 10.26 21.67 7.52
N ALA A 156 10.04 21.28 6.27
CA ALA A 156 9.35 20.03 5.95
C ALA A 156 10.09 18.78 6.46
N ARG A 157 11.43 18.78 6.39
CA ARG A 157 12.23 17.69 6.99
C ARG A 157 12.11 17.62 8.52
N GLU A 158 11.95 18.75 9.20
CA GLU A 158 11.68 18.78 10.66
C GLU A 158 10.28 18.24 10.96
N ASN A 159 9.28 18.66 10.19
CA ASN A 159 7.90 18.16 10.31
C ASN A 159 7.85 16.63 10.06
N LEU A 160 8.58 16.15 9.05
CA LEU A 160 8.69 14.71 8.75
C LEU A 160 9.29 13.93 9.93
N ARG A 161 10.39 14.44 10.54
CA ARG A 161 10.98 13.78 11.72
C ARG A 161 9.99 13.69 12.87
N ALA A 162 9.22 14.74 13.11
CA ALA A 162 8.18 14.76 14.14
C ALA A 162 7.08 13.73 13.85
N ALA A 163 6.63 13.64 12.60
CA ALA A 163 5.63 12.68 12.16
C ALA A 163 6.13 11.22 12.31
N ILE A 164 7.38 10.94 11.90
CA ILE A 164 7.99 9.62 12.06
C ILE A 164 8.10 9.24 13.55
N ALA A 165 8.59 10.13 14.40
CA ALA A 165 8.70 9.87 15.84
C ALA A 165 7.34 9.56 16.48
N TRP A 166 6.31 10.32 16.12
CA TRP A 166 4.94 10.08 16.58
C TRP A 166 4.39 8.73 16.11
N SER A 167 4.63 8.37 14.84
CA SER A 167 4.08 7.16 14.22
C SER A 167 4.58 5.87 14.86
N GLN A 168 5.77 5.85 15.46
CA GLN A 168 6.32 4.68 16.14
C GLN A 168 5.37 4.16 17.22
N THR A 169 4.80 5.06 18.03
CA THR A 169 3.82 4.70 19.06
C THR A 169 2.52 4.19 18.43
N TRP A 170 2.05 4.85 17.36
CA TRP A 170 0.82 4.47 16.69
C TRP A 170 0.96 3.10 15.98
N LEU A 171 2.08 2.86 15.32
CA LEU A 171 2.37 1.58 14.64
C LEU A 171 2.57 0.41 15.62
N ALA A 172 3.09 0.68 16.83
CA ALA A 172 3.30 -0.35 17.86
C ALA A 172 2.00 -0.80 18.55
N GLN A 173 0.91 -0.07 18.41
CA GLN A 173 -0.40 -0.43 18.96
C GLN A 173 -1.10 -1.40 17.99
N GLY A 174 -0.60 -2.63 17.90
CA GLY A 174 -1.11 -3.68 17.02
C GLY A 174 -2.38 -4.36 17.51
#